data_dc6350c19ffe297010f2224621c9cf75
#
_entry.id   dc6350c19ffe297010f2224621c9cf75
#
_cell.length_a   1.000
_cell.length_b   1.000
_cell.length_c   1.000
_cell.angle_alpha   90.00
_cell.angle_beta   90.00
_cell.angle_gamma   90.00
#
_symmetry.space_group_name_H-M   'P 1'
#
loop_
_entity.id
_entity.type
_entity.pdbx_description
1 polymer ?
#
loop_
_entity_poly.entity_id
_entity_poly.type
_entity_poly.pdbx_seq_one_letter_code
_entity_poly.pdbx_strand_id
1 'polypeptide(L)'
;MKKTILLAVGLITFISCKDDKKQEEKTEVVAETLAPVSDAMMENSVIYEANIRNYSPEGTFNAFAKDIPELKKLGVKVLWLMPIYPVSLKNRKATGDLSVEDIKDPKEREKYLGSYYATSDYTAINPDLGTEADFQKLVKTAHDNGMYVILDWVANHTGWDHKWITEHPEYYHKNAKGEVTDPLNPETGKSWGWTDVAHLDYTSKVLYEPMKNEMLYWVKEHNVDGFRCDVADNVPTEFWQFAIPKLKEVKPLFMLMESSKAYLFNGLFDMGYGWDAHHLMNDIAKGKKTVKDWDAYVAKHNTEYKKQDIWMNFTSNHDENAWQGTEYERQGDAAETFAALTYLMPGIPLVYTGQEYDFNRRLKFFEKDEITRQKGKMFPVYEKLGALKNTNAALNGGKNPADYKRLTTSADASVLAFERAKDGSKAVYVANLTNKPQTFTVETEGDFSNYMTGEKVSLAKGQKFGFKPWEYWVLVK
;
A
#
# COMPACT_ATOMS: atom_id res chain seq x y z
N MET A 1 42.46 -45.37 -28.31
CA MET A 1 41.70 -46.37 -29.03
C MET A 1 40.21 -46.01 -28.92
N LYS A 2 39.63 -45.58 -30.03
CA LYS A 2 38.23 -45.20 -30.17
C LYS A 2 37.36 -46.44 -30.26
N LYS A 3 36.24 -46.52 -29.56
CA LYS A 3 35.13 -47.43 -29.92
C LYS A 3 33.86 -46.65 -30.11
N THR A 4 33.47 -46.56 -31.31
CA THR A 4 32.19 -46.08 -31.84
C THR A 4 31.17 -47.23 -31.71
N ILE A 5 29.98 -46.92 -31.19
CA ILE A 5 28.84 -47.86 -31.23
C ILE A 5 27.75 -47.18 -32.08
N LEU A 6 27.49 -47.82 -33.25
CA LEU A 6 26.34 -47.52 -34.09
C LEU A 6 25.10 -48.19 -33.50
N LEU A 7 23.98 -47.44 -33.40
CA LEU A 7 22.65 -48.03 -33.18
C LEU A 7 21.82 -47.86 -34.46
N ALA A 8 21.33 -48.97 -34.93
CA ALA A 8 20.53 -49.08 -36.15
C ALA A 8 19.07 -48.63 -35.90
N VAL A 9 18.55 -47.92 -36.86
CA VAL A 9 17.14 -47.50 -36.93
C VAL A 9 16.35 -48.63 -37.60
N GLY A 10 15.39 -49.19 -36.89
CA GLY A 10 14.37 -50.10 -37.46
C GLY A 10 13.08 -49.32 -37.75
N LEU A 11 12.78 -49.21 -39.03
CA LEU A 11 11.52 -48.65 -39.53
C LEU A 11 10.46 -49.73 -39.55
N ILE A 12 9.38 -49.57 -38.76
CA ILE A 12 8.16 -50.40 -38.88
C ILE A 12 7.01 -49.46 -39.23
N THR A 13 6.56 -49.55 -40.47
CA THR A 13 5.33 -48.93 -40.96
C THR A 13 4.13 -49.76 -40.58
N PHE A 14 3.19 -49.23 -39.82
CA PHE A 14 1.80 -49.68 -39.75
C PHE A 14 0.86 -48.61 -40.22
N ILE A 15 0.19 -48.87 -41.34
CA ILE A 15 -0.98 -48.13 -41.83
C ILE A 15 -2.20 -48.64 -41.08
N SER A 16 -2.93 -47.81 -40.40
CA SER A 16 -4.32 -48.05 -40.03
C SER A 16 -5.09 -46.71 -39.91
N CYS A 17 -6.31 -46.78 -40.38
CA CYS A 17 -7.21 -45.68 -40.71
C CYS A 17 -7.73 -44.85 -39.53
N LYS A 18 -7.95 -43.59 -39.83
CA LYS A 18 -8.94 -42.60 -39.34
C LYS A 18 -9.70 -42.91 -38.07
N ASP A 19 -9.47 -42.04 -37.09
CA ASP A 19 -10.53 -41.34 -36.34
C ASP A 19 -9.98 -39.98 -35.84
N ASP A 20 -10.54 -38.90 -36.35
CA ASP A 20 -10.20 -37.53 -36.00
C ASP A 20 -10.77 -37.21 -34.60
N LYS A 21 -10.01 -37.45 -33.53
CA LYS A 21 -10.17 -36.77 -32.24
C LYS A 21 -9.04 -35.76 -32.07
N LYS A 22 -9.39 -34.47 -32.24
CA LYS A 22 -8.55 -33.37 -31.78
C LYS A 22 -8.22 -33.64 -30.30
N GLN A 23 -6.99 -34.05 -30.01
CA GLN A 23 -6.40 -33.88 -28.71
C GLN A 23 -6.12 -32.38 -28.53
N GLU A 24 -6.90 -31.72 -27.70
CA GLU A 24 -6.49 -30.45 -27.13
C GLU A 24 -5.25 -30.75 -26.26
N GLU A 25 -4.10 -30.32 -26.72
CA GLU A 25 -2.91 -30.19 -25.89
C GLU A 25 -3.27 -29.22 -24.76
N LYS A 26 -3.58 -29.74 -23.58
CA LYS A 26 -3.52 -28.99 -22.36
C LYS A 26 -2.06 -28.59 -22.13
N THR A 27 -1.69 -27.41 -22.57
CA THR A 27 -0.48 -26.74 -22.08
C THR A 27 -0.65 -26.64 -20.57
N GLU A 28 0.02 -27.49 -19.80
CA GLU A 28 0.24 -27.26 -18.39
C GLU A 28 0.98 -25.93 -18.28
N VAL A 29 0.25 -24.87 -17.89
CA VAL A 29 0.85 -23.64 -17.45
C VAL A 29 1.56 -23.97 -16.15
N VAL A 30 2.86 -24.22 -16.23
CA VAL A 30 3.73 -24.30 -15.07
C VAL A 30 3.56 -22.93 -14.37
N ALA A 31 2.91 -22.92 -13.23
CA ALA A 31 2.79 -21.72 -12.44
C ALA A 31 4.21 -21.24 -12.12
N GLU A 32 4.58 -20.09 -12.66
CA GLU A 32 5.85 -19.45 -12.32
C GLU A 32 5.83 -19.19 -10.80
N THR A 33 6.77 -19.78 -10.09
CA THR A 33 6.92 -19.51 -8.66
C THR A 33 7.27 -18.04 -8.47
N LEU A 34 6.53 -17.32 -7.61
CA LEU A 34 6.80 -15.92 -7.30
C LEU A 34 8.28 -15.76 -6.89
N ALA A 35 8.99 -14.85 -7.57
CA ALA A 35 10.37 -14.54 -7.23
C ALA A 35 10.45 -13.93 -5.81
N PRO A 36 11.55 -14.12 -5.08
CA PRO A 36 11.71 -13.47 -3.77
C PRO A 36 11.60 -11.93 -3.87
N VAL A 37 11.20 -11.29 -2.78
CA VAL A 37 11.22 -9.83 -2.65
C VAL A 37 12.58 -9.28 -3.06
N SER A 38 12.59 -8.25 -3.88
CA SER A 38 13.84 -7.65 -4.43
C SER A 38 13.66 -6.17 -4.72
N ASP A 39 14.77 -5.45 -4.85
CA ASP A 39 14.75 -4.05 -5.27
C ASP A 39 14.07 -3.87 -6.63
N ALA A 40 14.25 -4.81 -7.55
CA ALA A 40 13.65 -4.77 -8.88
C ALA A 40 12.10 -4.83 -8.81
N MET A 41 11.53 -5.64 -7.91
CA MET A 41 10.10 -5.70 -7.68
C MET A 41 9.56 -4.35 -7.20
N MET A 42 10.28 -3.68 -6.31
CA MET A 42 9.88 -2.38 -5.75
C MET A 42 9.88 -1.25 -6.78
N GLU A 43 10.63 -1.35 -7.90
CA GLU A 43 10.73 -0.26 -8.88
C GLU A 43 9.40 0.13 -9.51
N ASN A 44 8.54 -0.83 -9.76
CA ASN A 44 7.32 -0.66 -10.55
C ASN A 44 6.08 -1.26 -9.90
N SER A 45 6.09 -1.40 -8.59
CA SER A 45 4.97 -1.92 -7.82
C SER A 45 3.82 -0.91 -7.69
N VAL A 46 2.63 -1.44 -7.45
CA VAL A 46 1.46 -0.76 -6.88
C VAL A 46 1.10 -1.52 -5.63
N ILE A 47 0.85 -0.80 -4.54
CA ILE A 47 0.39 -1.37 -3.28
C ILE A 47 -1.13 -1.27 -3.21
N TYR A 48 -1.78 -2.32 -2.75
CA TYR A 48 -3.20 -2.31 -2.42
C TYR A 48 -3.39 -2.57 -0.94
N GLU A 49 -3.96 -1.61 -0.22
CA GLU A 49 -4.32 -1.74 1.17
C GLU A 49 -5.68 -2.41 1.29
N ALA A 50 -5.69 -3.63 1.79
CA ALA A 50 -6.87 -4.50 1.83
C ALA A 50 -7.56 -4.45 3.19
N ASN A 51 -8.72 -3.81 3.25
CA ASN A 51 -9.63 -3.83 4.38
C ASN A 51 -10.56 -5.04 4.27
N ILE A 52 -10.08 -6.23 4.66
CA ILE A 52 -10.82 -7.49 4.50
C ILE A 52 -12.19 -7.44 5.18
N ARG A 53 -12.27 -6.89 6.42
CA ARG A 53 -13.51 -6.76 7.20
C ARG A 53 -14.63 -6.09 6.41
N ASN A 54 -14.31 -5.05 5.65
CA ASN A 54 -15.30 -4.20 4.97
C ASN A 54 -15.35 -4.40 3.45
N TYR A 55 -14.48 -5.27 2.91
CA TYR A 55 -14.37 -5.49 1.46
C TYR A 55 -15.64 -6.07 0.84
N SER A 56 -16.32 -6.95 1.55
CA SER A 56 -17.53 -7.65 1.07
C SER A 56 -18.55 -7.82 2.20
N PRO A 57 -19.79 -8.20 1.88
CA PRO A 57 -20.79 -8.55 2.90
C PRO A 57 -20.28 -9.59 3.90
N GLU A 58 -19.55 -10.62 3.41
CA GLU A 58 -18.97 -11.66 4.25
C GLU A 58 -17.79 -11.13 5.10
N GLY A 59 -16.97 -10.24 4.54
CA GLY A 59 -15.79 -9.69 5.19
C GLY A 59 -14.70 -10.73 5.46
N THR A 60 -14.54 -11.73 4.58
CA THR A 60 -13.66 -12.89 4.81
C THR A 60 -12.54 -12.99 3.79
N PHE A 61 -11.46 -13.71 4.15
CA PHE A 61 -10.36 -14.03 3.25
C PHE A 61 -10.82 -14.70 1.96
N ASN A 62 -11.75 -15.66 2.07
CA ASN A 62 -12.28 -16.37 0.90
C ASN A 62 -13.09 -15.48 -0.03
N ALA A 63 -13.79 -14.48 0.50
CA ALA A 63 -14.52 -13.52 -0.32
C ALA A 63 -13.56 -12.58 -1.06
N PHE A 64 -12.55 -12.04 -0.35
CA PHE A 64 -11.53 -11.19 -0.93
C PHE A 64 -10.67 -11.90 -1.98
N ALA A 65 -10.25 -13.13 -1.70
CA ALA A 65 -9.37 -13.90 -2.59
C ALA A 65 -9.96 -14.12 -4.00
N LYS A 66 -11.29 -14.09 -4.14
CA LYS A 66 -11.95 -14.19 -5.46
C LYS A 66 -11.62 -13.03 -6.40
N ASP A 67 -11.33 -11.87 -5.84
CA ASP A 67 -11.10 -10.63 -6.59
C ASP A 67 -9.58 -10.32 -6.79
N ILE A 68 -8.68 -11.14 -6.25
CA ILE A 68 -7.21 -10.99 -6.48
C ILE A 68 -6.87 -10.89 -7.98
N PRO A 69 -7.47 -11.69 -8.90
CA PRO A 69 -7.23 -11.52 -10.34
C PRO A 69 -7.67 -10.15 -10.91
N GLU A 70 -8.69 -9.53 -10.32
CA GLU A 70 -9.11 -8.16 -10.69
C GLU A 70 -8.10 -7.11 -10.19
N LEU A 71 -7.56 -7.28 -8.97
CA LEU A 71 -6.51 -6.41 -8.44
C LEU A 71 -5.23 -6.47 -9.28
N LYS A 72 -4.93 -7.62 -9.88
CA LYS A 72 -3.83 -7.75 -10.85
C LYS A 72 -4.00 -6.80 -12.04
N LYS A 73 -5.22 -6.58 -12.51
CA LYS A 73 -5.48 -5.64 -13.62
C LYS A 73 -5.18 -4.20 -13.23
N LEU A 74 -5.30 -3.85 -11.94
CA LEU A 74 -4.91 -2.55 -11.41
C LEU A 74 -3.39 -2.39 -11.24
N GLY A 75 -2.60 -3.37 -11.68
CA GLY A 75 -1.14 -3.36 -11.56
C GLY A 75 -0.62 -3.68 -10.16
N VAL A 76 -1.48 -4.16 -9.27
CA VAL A 76 -1.11 -4.48 -7.88
C VAL A 76 -0.07 -5.58 -7.85
N LYS A 77 1.02 -5.35 -7.11
CA LYS A 77 2.08 -6.32 -6.84
C LYS A 77 2.27 -6.58 -5.34
N VAL A 78 1.78 -5.71 -4.49
CA VAL A 78 1.85 -5.87 -3.04
C VAL A 78 0.46 -5.72 -2.46
N LEU A 79 -0.01 -6.75 -1.77
CA LEU A 79 -1.22 -6.72 -0.95
C LEU A 79 -0.79 -6.45 0.50
N TRP A 80 -1.11 -5.27 1.00
CA TRP A 80 -1.02 -4.96 2.41
C TRP A 80 -2.36 -5.29 3.06
N LEU A 81 -2.40 -6.34 3.87
CA LEU A 81 -3.58 -6.70 4.65
C LEU A 81 -3.59 -5.89 5.95
N MET A 82 -4.64 -5.09 6.19
CA MET A 82 -4.89 -4.48 7.50
C MET A 82 -4.91 -5.57 8.57
N PRO A 83 -4.77 -5.23 9.89
CA PRO A 83 -4.57 -6.26 10.92
C PRO A 83 -5.58 -7.40 10.84
N ILE A 84 -5.06 -8.63 10.78
CA ILE A 84 -5.84 -9.88 10.63
C ILE A 84 -5.99 -10.66 11.94
N TYR A 85 -5.46 -10.11 13.02
CA TYR A 85 -5.42 -10.72 14.34
C TYR A 85 -6.75 -10.60 15.07
N PRO A 86 -7.04 -11.46 16.09
CA PRO A 86 -8.20 -11.31 16.93
C PRO A 86 -8.21 -9.94 17.61
N VAL A 87 -9.37 -9.30 17.61
CA VAL A 87 -9.57 -7.98 18.21
C VAL A 87 -9.89 -8.14 19.69
N SER A 88 -9.28 -7.31 20.54
CA SER A 88 -9.57 -7.24 21.96
C SER A 88 -11.06 -6.98 22.23
N LEU A 89 -11.63 -7.76 23.16
CA LEU A 89 -13.00 -7.58 23.63
C LEU A 89 -13.09 -6.70 24.88
N LYS A 90 -11.94 -6.30 25.44
CA LYS A 90 -11.86 -5.47 26.64
C LYS A 90 -11.56 -4.03 26.29
N ASN A 91 -12.28 -3.10 26.90
CA ASN A 91 -12.16 -1.65 26.71
C ASN A 91 -12.41 -1.21 25.24
N ARG A 92 -13.26 -1.93 24.50
CA ARG A 92 -13.57 -1.58 23.11
C ARG A 92 -14.20 -0.22 22.99
N LYS A 93 -13.79 0.54 21.98
CA LYS A 93 -14.46 1.78 21.58
C LYS A 93 -15.64 1.48 20.65
N ALA A 94 -16.70 2.25 20.81
CA ALA A 94 -17.87 2.24 19.94
C ALA A 94 -17.78 3.35 18.87
N THR A 95 -17.59 4.59 19.32
CA THR A 95 -17.41 5.75 18.44
C THR A 95 -16.76 6.88 19.25
N GLY A 96 -15.79 7.56 18.65
CA GLY A 96 -15.04 8.58 19.38
C GLY A 96 -14.45 8.02 20.68
N ASP A 97 -14.77 8.64 21.81
CA ASP A 97 -14.32 8.21 23.14
C ASP A 97 -15.34 7.33 23.88
N LEU A 98 -16.48 7.00 23.25
CA LEU A 98 -17.50 6.17 23.88
C LEU A 98 -17.03 4.71 23.94
N SER A 99 -17.04 4.14 25.14
CA SER A 99 -16.81 2.71 25.37
C SER A 99 -18.04 1.88 24.97
N VAL A 100 -17.81 0.68 24.45
CA VAL A 100 -18.90 -0.30 24.21
C VAL A 100 -19.61 -0.67 25.50
N GLU A 101 -18.89 -0.68 26.64
CA GLU A 101 -19.46 -0.98 27.96
C GLU A 101 -20.47 0.07 28.43
N ASP A 102 -20.36 1.33 27.97
CA ASP A 102 -21.30 2.40 28.29
C ASP A 102 -22.63 2.28 27.55
N ILE A 103 -22.70 1.46 26.51
CA ILE A 103 -23.92 1.24 25.73
C ILE A 103 -24.83 0.28 26.48
N LYS A 104 -26.05 0.72 26.80
CA LYS A 104 -27.00 -0.05 27.62
C LYS A 104 -27.64 -1.22 26.88
N ASP A 105 -27.95 -1.05 25.59
CA ASP A 105 -28.59 -2.08 24.78
C ASP A 105 -27.57 -3.13 24.30
N PRO A 106 -27.71 -4.42 24.69
CA PRO A 106 -26.81 -5.48 24.26
C PRO A 106 -26.77 -5.66 22.74
N LYS A 107 -27.89 -5.48 22.05
CA LYS A 107 -27.95 -5.58 20.57
C LYS A 107 -27.18 -4.45 19.88
N GLU A 108 -27.15 -3.28 20.51
CA GLU A 108 -26.36 -2.16 20.00
C GLU A 108 -24.87 -2.45 20.19
N ARG A 109 -24.45 -3.05 21.32
CA ARG A 109 -23.05 -3.44 21.60
C ARG A 109 -22.49 -4.40 20.56
N GLU A 110 -23.31 -5.34 20.07
CA GLU A 110 -22.90 -6.36 19.09
C GLU A 110 -22.45 -5.75 17.74
N LYS A 111 -22.86 -4.53 17.42
CA LYS A 111 -22.44 -3.83 16.19
C LYS A 111 -20.97 -3.43 16.23
N TYR A 112 -20.40 -3.19 17.40
CA TYR A 112 -19.08 -2.66 17.57
C TYR A 112 -18.06 -3.77 17.74
N LEU A 113 -17.29 -4.03 16.68
CA LEU A 113 -16.26 -5.06 16.65
C LEU A 113 -14.95 -4.60 17.29
N GLY A 114 -14.78 -3.30 17.52
CA GLY A 114 -13.56 -2.70 18.04
C GLY A 114 -12.53 -2.39 16.97
N SER A 115 -11.40 -1.82 17.42
CA SER A 115 -10.29 -1.43 16.56
C SER A 115 -9.56 -2.64 15.99
N TYR A 116 -9.24 -2.63 14.71
CA TYR A 116 -8.34 -3.61 14.09
C TYR A 116 -6.97 -3.67 14.78
N TYR A 117 -6.55 -2.54 15.37
CA TYR A 117 -5.24 -2.36 16.00
C TYR A 117 -5.20 -2.80 17.46
N ALA A 118 -6.34 -3.18 18.05
CA ALA A 118 -6.39 -3.74 19.41
C ALA A 118 -6.15 -5.26 19.37
N THR A 119 -4.93 -5.67 19.01
CA THR A 119 -4.53 -7.08 18.85
C THR A 119 -4.55 -7.83 20.18
N SER A 120 -5.31 -8.92 20.27
CA SER A 120 -5.37 -9.77 21.48
C SER A 120 -4.48 -11.02 21.41
N ASP A 121 -4.04 -11.42 20.22
CA ASP A 121 -3.05 -12.49 19.99
C ASP A 121 -2.34 -12.27 18.65
N TYR A 122 -1.01 -12.19 18.67
CA TYR A 122 -0.22 -11.92 17.47
C TYR A 122 -0.09 -13.10 16.51
N THR A 123 -0.33 -14.33 16.96
CA THR A 123 -0.16 -15.55 16.14
C THR A 123 -1.48 -16.23 15.77
N ALA A 124 -2.60 -15.63 16.13
CA ALA A 124 -3.93 -16.14 15.79
C ALA A 124 -4.57 -15.34 14.66
N ILE A 125 -5.47 -15.98 13.92
CA ILE A 125 -6.35 -15.36 12.93
C ILE A 125 -7.63 -14.89 13.62
N ASN A 126 -8.08 -13.68 13.27
CA ASN A 126 -9.40 -13.21 13.66
C ASN A 126 -10.48 -14.14 13.05
N PRO A 127 -11.29 -14.82 13.88
CA PRO A 127 -12.28 -15.78 13.41
C PRO A 127 -13.34 -15.17 12.48
N ASP A 128 -13.58 -13.85 12.55
CA ASP A 128 -14.51 -13.15 11.66
C ASP A 128 -14.00 -13.09 10.22
N LEU A 129 -12.69 -13.21 10.01
CA LEU A 129 -12.06 -13.17 8.69
C LEU A 129 -11.95 -14.56 8.04
N GLY A 130 -12.03 -15.62 8.84
CA GLY A 130 -11.92 -17.01 8.41
C GLY A 130 -10.96 -17.84 9.25
N THR A 131 -10.50 -18.95 8.71
CA THR A 131 -9.57 -19.87 9.34
C THR A 131 -8.13 -19.63 8.86
N GLU A 132 -7.16 -20.24 9.56
CA GLU A 132 -5.76 -20.27 9.14
C GLU A 132 -5.61 -20.86 7.72
N ALA A 133 -6.35 -21.93 7.39
CA ALA A 133 -6.36 -22.51 6.05
C ALA A 133 -6.91 -21.56 4.99
N ASP A 134 -7.90 -20.72 5.32
CA ASP A 134 -8.41 -19.69 4.42
C ASP A 134 -7.37 -18.60 4.17
N PHE A 135 -6.63 -18.21 5.21
CA PHE A 135 -5.53 -17.24 5.08
C PHE A 135 -4.39 -17.80 4.22
N GLN A 136 -3.94 -19.05 4.47
CA GLN A 136 -2.93 -19.73 3.66
C GLN A 136 -3.34 -19.81 2.18
N LYS A 137 -4.63 -20.10 1.93
CA LYS A 137 -5.19 -20.11 0.57
C LYS A 137 -5.16 -18.72 -0.07
N LEU A 138 -5.45 -17.65 0.70
CA LEU A 138 -5.36 -16.27 0.22
C LEU A 138 -3.92 -15.94 -0.18
N VAL A 139 -2.94 -16.22 0.70
CA VAL A 139 -1.50 -15.98 0.42
C VAL A 139 -1.08 -16.74 -0.83
N LYS A 140 -1.44 -18.02 -0.94
CA LYS A 140 -1.15 -18.81 -2.14
C LYS A 140 -1.79 -18.21 -3.39
N THR A 141 -3.05 -17.80 -3.31
CA THR A 141 -3.75 -17.18 -4.45
C THR A 141 -3.07 -15.88 -4.87
N ALA A 142 -2.60 -15.06 -3.92
CA ALA A 142 -1.84 -13.86 -4.21
C ALA A 142 -0.52 -14.18 -4.92
N HIS A 143 0.26 -15.13 -4.38
CA HIS A 143 1.52 -15.57 -4.98
C HIS A 143 1.34 -16.15 -6.39
N ASP A 144 0.33 -16.99 -6.61
CA ASP A 144 -0.01 -17.55 -7.93
C ASP A 144 -0.40 -16.44 -8.95
N ASN A 145 -0.82 -15.27 -8.48
CA ASN A 145 -1.10 -14.10 -9.31
C ASN A 145 0.05 -13.10 -9.41
N GLY A 146 1.21 -13.43 -8.84
CA GLY A 146 2.42 -12.58 -8.88
C GLY A 146 2.39 -11.43 -7.88
N MET A 147 1.62 -11.55 -6.79
CA MET A 147 1.50 -10.54 -5.74
C MET A 147 2.14 -11.02 -4.44
N TYR A 148 2.88 -10.13 -3.80
CA TYR A 148 3.44 -10.30 -2.46
C TYR A 148 2.40 -9.93 -1.41
N VAL A 149 2.44 -10.60 -0.26
CA VAL A 149 1.52 -10.34 0.86
C VAL A 149 2.31 -9.81 2.05
N ILE A 150 1.97 -8.60 2.52
CA ILE A 150 2.51 -8.05 3.75
C ILE A 150 1.40 -7.87 4.78
N LEU A 151 1.76 -8.06 6.05
CA LEU A 151 0.83 -7.90 7.16
C LEU A 151 1.03 -6.56 7.87
N ASP A 152 -0.06 -5.98 8.33
CA ASP A 152 0.00 -4.87 9.27
C ASP A 152 0.52 -5.37 10.62
N TRP A 153 1.56 -4.74 11.16
CA TRP A 153 2.20 -5.15 12.40
C TRP A 153 2.14 -4.07 13.46
N VAL A 154 1.40 -4.35 14.50
CA VAL A 154 1.15 -3.40 15.60
C VAL A 154 2.16 -3.66 16.73
N ALA A 155 3.36 -3.07 16.64
CA ALA A 155 4.42 -3.30 17.62
C ALA A 155 4.34 -2.37 18.85
N ASN A 156 3.60 -1.25 18.76
CA ASN A 156 3.56 -0.23 19.80
C ASN A 156 2.66 -0.60 20.99
N HIS A 157 1.63 -1.42 20.79
CA HIS A 157 0.61 -1.71 21.79
C HIS A 157 -0.11 -3.03 21.51
N THR A 158 -0.87 -3.52 22.49
CA THR A 158 -1.76 -4.68 22.36
C THR A 158 -3.18 -4.31 22.78
N GLY A 159 -4.14 -5.19 22.55
CA GLY A 159 -5.43 -5.13 23.24
C GLY A 159 -5.29 -5.42 24.74
N TRP A 160 -6.29 -4.99 25.53
CA TRP A 160 -6.28 -5.13 27.00
C TRP A 160 -6.52 -6.56 27.52
N ASP A 161 -6.88 -7.50 26.66
CA ASP A 161 -7.03 -8.94 26.96
C ASP A 161 -5.94 -9.80 26.34
N HIS A 162 -4.87 -9.18 25.81
CA HIS A 162 -3.70 -9.91 25.34
C HIS A 162 -3.07 -10.71 26.50
N LYS A 163 -2.70 -11.97 26.26
CA LYS A 163 -2.13 -12.88 27.27
C LYS A 163 -0.93 -12.27 28.02
N TRP A 164 -0.11 -11.48 27.34
CA TRP A 164 1.05 -10.82 27.96
C TRP A 164 0.69 -9.85 29.11
N ILE A 165 -0.53 -9.32 29.15
CA ILE A 165 -0.97 -8.45 30.28
C ILE A 165 -0.84 -9.17 31.63
N THR A 166 -1.14 -10.47 31.64
CA THR A 166 -1.13 -11.31 32.85
C THR A 166 0.14 -12.16 32.99
N GLU A 167 0.66 -12.67 31.88
CA GLU A 167 1.80 -13.58 31.87
C GLU A 167 3.14 -12.83 31.93
N HIS A 168 3.20 -11.64 31.32
CA HIS A 168 4.39 -10.82 31.16
C HIS A 168 4.10 -9.33 31.40
N PRO A 169 3.62 -8.96 32.60
CA PRO A 169 3.29 -7.57 32.92
C PRO A 169 4.49 -6.62 32.85
N GLU A 170 5.72 -7.14 32.79
CA GLU A 170 6.96 -6.40 32.56
C GLU A 170 7.13 -5.92 31.10
N TYR A 171 6.31 -6.41 30.17
CA TYR A 171 6.32 -5.94 28.79
C TYR A 171 5.55 -4.63 28.58
N TYR A 172 4.86 -4.15 29.62
CA TYR A 172 3.97 -3.00 29.50
C TYR A 172 4.47 -1.78 30.27
N HIS A 173 4.26 -0.63 29.67
CA HIS A 173 4.49 0.66 30.33
C HIS A 173 3.53 0.82 31.50
N LYS A 174 4.05 1.27 32.65
CA LYS A 174 3.29 1.48 33.87
C LYS A 174 3.42 2.90 34.37
N ASN A 175 2.33 3.44 34.87
CA ASN A 175 2.33 4.72 35.58
C ASN A 175 3.00 4.62 36.94
N ALA A 176 3.09 5.74 37.65
CA ALA A 176 3.70 5.80 38.99
C ALA A 176 2.98 4.94 40.09
N LYS A 177 1.75 4.47 39.80
CA LYS A 177 0.99 3.57 40.66
C LYS A 177 1.21 2.10 40.33
N GLY A 178 1.98 1.79 39.27
CA GLY A 178 2.20 0.44 38.77
C GLY A 178 1.08 -0.09 37.87
N GLU A 179 0.14 0.74 37.42
CA GLU A 179 -0.94 0.38 36.53
C GLU A 179 -0.47 0.48 35.05
N VAL A 180 -0.84 -0.48 34.23
CA VAL A 180 -0.56 -0.44 32.77
C VAL A 180 -1.30 0.76 32.16
N THR A 181 -0.65 1.45 31.23
CA THR A 181 -1.21 2.64 30.57
C THR A 181 -1.61 2.34 29.12
N ASP A 182 -2.47 3.18 28.58
CA ASP A 182 -2.60 3.35 27.13
C ASP A 182 -1.37 4.05 26.54
N PRO A 183 -1.19 4.05 25.20
CA PRO A 183 -0.03 4.66 24.56
C PRO A 183 0.12 6.15 24.88
N LEU A 184 1.36 6.53 25.20
CA LEU A 184 1.71 7.90 25.53
C LEU A 184 2.45 8.58 24.37
N ASN A 185 2.18 9.86 24.19
CA ASN A 185 2.94 10.70 23.30
C ASN A 185 4.38 10.83 23.85
N PRO A 186 5.42 10.43 23.09
CA PRO A 186 6.79 10.41 23.57
C PRO A 186 7.35 11.80 23.88
N GLU A 187 6.82 12.86 23.27
CA GLU A 187 7.28 14.24 23.49
C GLU A 187 6.65 14.87 24.74
N THR A 188 5.40 14.54 25.03
CA THR A 188 4.62 15.20 26.09
C THR A 188 4.36 14.31 27.31
N GLY A 189 4.55 13.00 27.19
CA GLY A 189 4.20 12.00 28.21
C GLY A 189 2.69 11.88 28.48
N LYS A 190 1.84 12.49 27.65
CA LYS A 190 0.38 12.43 27.79
C LYS A 190 -0.18 11.31 26.92
N SER A 191 -1.31 10.73 27.35
CA SER A 191 -2.07 9.78 26.56
C SER A 191 -2.42 10.37 25.18
N TRP A 192 -2.31 9.52 24.14
CA TRP A 192 -2.85 9.81 22.81
C TRP A 192 -4.39 9.71 22.77
N GLY A 193 -5.03 9.21 23.84
CA GLY A 193 -6.45 8.89 23.87
C GLY A 193 -6.80 7.54 23.22
N TRP A 194 -5.82 6.68 22.97
CA TRP A 194 -6.03 5.32 22.46
C TRP A 194 -6.33 4.37 23.63
N THR A 195 -7.42 4.63 24.32
CA THR A 195 -7.77 3.97 25.61
C THR A 195 -8.20 2.52 25.45
N ASP A 196 -8.42 2.06 24.23
CA ASP A 196 -8.76 0.68 23.87
C ASP A 196 -7.56 -0.24 23.70
N VAL A 197 -6.33 0.27 23.87
CA VAL A 197 -5.09 -0.49 23.75
C VAL A 197 -4.11 -0.22 24.90
N ALA A 198 -3.22 -1.17 25.16
CA ALA A 198 -2.24 -1.16 26.25
C ALA A 198 -0.82 -0.96 25.70
N HIS A 199 -0.09 0.01 26.23
CA HIS A 199 1.23 0.45 25.75
C HIS A 199 2.33 -0.56 26.08
N LEU A 200 3.08 -1.02 25.07
CA LEU A 200 4.25 -1.88 25.26
C LEU A 200 5.50 -1.06 25.61
N ASP A 201 6.34 -1.62 26.50
CA ASP A 201 7.57 -1.00 26.99
C ASP A 201 8.81 -1.73 26.45
N TYR A 202 9.58 -1.04 25.63
CA TYR A 202 10.82 -1.52 25.04
C TYR A 202 12.08 -1.11 25.81
N THR A 203 11.97 -0.41 26.94
CA THR A 203 13.13 0.14 27.63
C THR A 203 14.04 -0.93 28.21
N SER A 204 13.49 -2.05 28.68
CA SER A 204 14.24 -3.17 29.27
C SER A 204 14.76 -4.19 28.27
N LYS A 205 14.39 -4.08 27.00
CA LYS A 205 14.69 -5.02 25.90
C LYS A 205 14.16 -6.46 26.10
N VAL A 206 13.50 -6.79 27.20
CA VAL A 206 12.96 -8.14 27.44
C VAL A 206 11.88 -8.50 26.41
N LEU A 207 11.21 -7.50 25.84
CA LEU A 207 10.19 -7.63 24.81
C LEU A 207 10.77 -7.93 23.41
N TYR A 208 12.06 -7.66 23.15
CA TYR A 208 12.66 -7.73 21.81
C TYR A 208 12.55 -9.12 21.20
N GLU A 209 12.98 -10.16 21.90
CA GLU A 209 12.90 -11.55 21.41
C GLU A 209 11.45 -12.03 21.26
N PRO A 210 10.55 -11.87 22.25
CA PRO A 210 9.15 -12.25 22.07
C PRO A 210 8.50 -11.58 20.87
N MET A 211 8.55 -10.26 20.75
CA MET A 211 7.93 -9.53 19.65
C MET A 211 8.49 -9.95 18.28
N LYS A 212 9.81 -10.11 18.16
CA LYS A 212 10.45 -10.64 16.92
C LYS A 212 9.95 -12.05 16.62
N ASN A 213 9.77 -12.92 17.62
CA ASN A 213 9.33 -14.29 17.40
C ASN A 213 7.88 -14.35 16.91
N GLU A 214 7.00 -13.47 17.37
CA GLU A 214 5.64 -13.33 16.84
C GLU A 214 5.68 -12.94 15.34
N MET A 215 6.56 -12.03 14.94
CA MET A 215 6.77 -11.70 13.51
C MET A 215 7.31 -12.90 12.71
N LEU A 216 8.30 -13.62 13.28
CA LEU A 216 8.91 -14.79 12.64
C LEU A 216 7.91 -15.90 12.35
N TYR A 217 6.90 -16.07 13.19
CA TYR A 217 5.81 -17.03 12.99
C TYR A 217 5.17 -16.85 11.61
N TRP A 218 4.77 -15.64 11.26
CA TRP A 218 4.12 -15.36 9.98
C TRP A 218 5.03 -15.57 8.77
N VAL A 219 6.32 -15.24 8.93
CA VAL A 219 7.32 -15.47 7.86
C VAL A 219 7.55 -16.95 7.60
N LYS A 220 7.65 -17.76 8.68
CA LYS A 220 8.01 -19.17 8.59
C LYS A 220 6.83 -20.07 8.26
N GLU A 221 5.73 -19.89 8.98
CA GLU A 221 4.58 -20.80 8.91
C GLU A 221 3.59 -20.40 7.80
N HIS A 222 3.52 -19.09 7.48
CA HIS A 222 2.54 -18.55 6.53
C HIS A 222 3.16 -17.94 5.27
N ASN A 223 4.49 -17.94 5.16
CA ASN A 223 5.22 -17.45 3.99
C ASN A 223 4.85 -16.03 3.56
N VAL A 224 4.51 -15.14 4.52
CA VAL A 224 4.27 -13.72 4.21
C VAL A 224 5.55 -13.04 3.75
N ASP A 225 5.43 -11.99 2.95
CA ASP A 225 6.55 -11.35 2.25
C ASP A 225 7.05 -10.07 2.92
N GLY A 226 6.49 -9.72 4.07
CA GLY A 226 6.91 -8.56 4.83
C GLY A 226 5.84 -8.00 5.74
N PHE A 227 6.07 -6.76 6.18
CA PHE A 227 5.21 -6.08 7.14
C PHE A 227 5.07 -4.60 6.82
N ARG A 228 3.88 -4.06 7.06
CA ARG A 228 3.67 -2.64 7.33
C ARG A 228 3.68 -2.45 8.83
N CYS A 229 4.62 -1.69 9.36
CA CYS A 229 4.78 -1.49 10.79
C CYS A 229 4.05 -0.21 11.22
N ASP A 230 3.00 -0.42 12.02
CA ASP A 230 2.14 0.60 12.60
C ASP A 230 2.94 1.53 13.52
N VAL A 231 2.73 2.86 13.39
CA VAL A 231 3.41 3.92 14.14
C VAL A 231 4.89 3.62 14.43
N ALA A 232 5.64 3.27 13.38
CA ALA A 232 6.97 2.69 13.49
C ALA A 232 7.99 3.55 14.24
N ASP A 233 7.84 4.88 14.27
CA ASP A 233 8.69 5.81 15.00
C ASP A 233 8.31 5.97 16.49
N ASN A 234 7.17 5.42 16.94
CA ASN A 234 6.86 5.28 18.36
C ASN A 234 7.56 4.05 18.98
N VAL A 235 8.04 3.12 18.16
CA VAL A 235 8.81 1.96 18.59
C VAL A 235 10.31 2.28 18.47
N PRO A 236 11.15 2.02 19.50
CA PRO A 236 12.57 2.36 19.44
C PRO A 236 13.28 1.78 18.22
N THR A 237 14.12 2.59 17.59
CA THR A 237 14.93 2.18 16.41
C THR A 237 15.78 0.95 16.72
N GLU A 238 16.25 0.80 17.94
CA GLU A 238 17.05 -0.33 18.42
C GLU A 238 16.28 -1.66 18.32
N PHE A 239 14.96 -1.65 18.51
CA PHE A 239 14.16 -2.84 18.28
C PHE A 239 14.14 -3.21 16.79
N TRP A 240 13.93 -2.25 15.90
CA TRP A 240 13.96 -2.50 14.46
C TRP A 240 15.33 -2.97 13.97
N GLN A 241 16.42 -2.40 14.49
CA GLN A 241 17.80 -2.83 14.25
C GLN A 241 18.07 -4.26 14.71
N PHE A 242 17.39 -4.69 15.78
CA PHE A 242 17.50 -6.04 16.30
C PHE A 242 16.63 -7.02 15.50
N ALA A 243 15.37 -6.66 15.20
CA ALA A 243 14.38 -7.58 14.65
C ALA A 243 14.52 -7.76 13.13
N ILE A 244 14.59 -6.66 12.36
CA ILE A 244 14.53 -6.72 10.88
C ILE A 244 15.64 -7.57 10.26
N PRO A 245 16.93 -7.46 10.65
CA PRO A 245 17.96 -8.34 10.10
C PRO A 245 17.69 -9.82 10.35
N LYS A 246 17.21 -10.18 11.56
CA LYS A 246 16.89 -11.57 11.92
C LYS A 246 15.68 -12.11 11.14
N LEU A 247 14.69 -11.29 10.85
CA LEU A 247 13.58 -11.65 9.98
C LEU A 247 14.06 -11.90 8.55
N LYS A 248 14.94 -11.02 8.04
CA LYS A 248 15.50 -11.11 6.68
C LYS A 248 16.50 -12.29 6.51
N GLU A 249 17.02 -12.89 7.60
CA GLU A 249 17.80 -14.14 7.54
C GLU A 249 16.97 -15.34 7.04
N VAL A 250 15.64 -15.34 7.21
CA VAL A 250 14.76 -16.42 6.75
C VAL A 250 14.51 -16.31 5.25
N LYS A 251 14.14 -15.13 4.79
CA LYS A 251 13.97 -14.78 3.38
C LYS A 251 13.99 -13.25 3.21
N PRO A 252 14.22 -12.74 1.99
CA PRO A 252 14.04 -11.31 1.71
C PRO A 252 12.61 -10.87 2.03
N LEU A 253 12.47 -9.75 2.73
CA LEU A 253 11.19 -9.19 3.17
C LEU A 253 11.08 -7.73 2.76
N PHE A 254 9.87 -7.32 2.42
CA PHE A 254 9.49 -5.93 2.19
C PHE A 254 9.00 -5.29 3.48
N MET A 255 9.67 -4.22 3.92
CA MET A 255 9.38 -3.53 5.17
C MET A 255 8.88 -2.12 4.89
N LEU A 256 7.60 -1.87 5.15
CA LEU A 256 6.94 -0.57 5.04
C LEU A 256 6.74 0.01 6.44
N MET A 257 7.22 1.22 6.68
CA MET A 257 6.98 1.92 7.95
C MET A 257 5.85 2.93 7.82
N GLU A 258 4.96 2.97 8.79
CA GLU A 258 4.12 4.14 8.99
C GLU A 258 4.93 5.21 9.72
N SER A 259 5.73 5.90 8.96
CA SER A 259 6.56 7.02 9.39
C SER A 259 7.19 7.69 8.17
N SER A 260 7.63 8.94 8.34
CA SER A 260 8.47 9.67 7.37
C SER A 260 9.86 9.98 7.92
N LYS A 261 10.29 9.34 9.01
CA LYS A 261 11.56 9.65 9.66
C LYS A 261 12.75 9.06 8.88
N ALA A 262 13.64 9.93 8.40
CA ALA A 262 14.79 9.57 7.56
C ALA A 262 15.72 8.52 8.20
N TYR A 263 15.88 8.54 9.53
CA TYR A 263 16.75 7.60 10.24
C TYR A 263 16.27 6.15 10.21
N LEU A 264 14.99 5.91 9.97
CA LEU A 264 14.43 4.55 9.86
C LEU A 264 14.71 3.89 8.51
N PHE A 265 15.05 4.66 7.47
CA PHE A 265 15.47 4.07 6.19
C PHE A 265 16.83 3.37 6.26
N ASN A 266 17.76 3.79 7.08
CA ASN A 266 19.17 3.37 7.16
C ASN A 266 19.43 1.85 7.20
N GLY A 267 18.97 1.12 6.17
CA GLY A 267 19.09 -0.35 6.06
C GLY A 267 18.01 -1.12 6.82
N LEU A 268 17.00 -0.45 7.38
CA LEU A 268 15.92 -1.06 8.15
C LEU A 268 14.67 -1.20 7.27
N PHE A 269 13.97 -0.10 7.05
CA PHE A 269 12.75 -0.10 6.24
C PHE A 269 13.06 0.19 4.78
N ASP A 270 12.29 -0.43 3.90
CA ASP A 270 12.44 -0.24 2.46
C ASP A 270 11.63 0.96 1.98
N MET A 271 10.49 1.26 2.63
CA MET A 271 9.55 2.30 2.22
C MET A 271 8.95 3.01 3.43
N GLY A 272 8.69 4.33 3.27
CA GLY A 272 7.97 5.16 4.24
C GLY A 272 6.77 5.86 3.64
N TYR A 273 5.95 6.49 4.48
CA TYR A 273 4.74 7.20 4.09
C TYR A 273 5.04 8.59 3.54
N GLY A 274 4.49 8.92 2.38
CA GLY A 274 4.57 10.23 1.74
C GLY A 274 3.59 11.26 2.33
N TRP A 275 3.57 11.42 3.66
CA TRP A 275 2.63 12.31 4.37
C TRP A 275 2.68 13.76 3.87
N ASP A 276 3.88 14.31 3.68
CA ASP A 276 4.04 15.71 3.24
C ASP A 276 3.39 15.95 1.88
N ALA A 277 3.57 15.03 0.92
CA ALA A 277 2.93 15.09 -0.40
C ALA A 277 1.42 14.93 -0.29
N HIS A 278 0.94 13.99 0.53
CA HIS A 278 -0.49 13.76 0.77
C HIS A 278 -1.18 15.02 1.31
N HIS A 279 -0.63 15.62 2.37
CA HIS A 279 -1.18 16.84 2.95
C HIS A 279 -1.16 18.01 1.96
N LEU A 280 -0.06 18.12 1.19
CA LEU A 280 0.09 19.17 0.18
C LEU A 280 -0.95 19.04 -0.94
N MET A 281 -1.21 17.82 -1.45
CA MET A 281 -2.28 17.58 -2.43
C MET A 281 -3.64 18.00 -1.90
N ASN A 282 -3.97 17.68 -0.65
CA ASN A 282 -5.21 18.12 -0.01
C ASN A 282 -5.30 19.64 0.14
N ASP A 283 -4.20 20.31 0.49
CA ASP A 283 -4.18 21.77 0.62
C ASP A 283 -4.24 22.49 -0.73
N ILE A 284 -3.63 21.93 -1.77
CA ILE A 284 -3.77 22.45 -3.15
C ILE A 284 -5.21 22.31 -3.63
N ALA A 285 -5.86 21.16 -3.41
CA ALA A 285 -7.26 20.95 -3.77
C ALA A 285 -8.19 21.98 -3.12
N LYS A 286 -7.90 22.34 -1.85
CA LYS A 286 -8.64 23.36 -1.08
C LYS A 286 -8.25 24.79 -1.42
N GLY A 287 -7.32 25.00 -2.35
CA GLY A 287 -6.83 26.33 -2.73
C GLY A 287 -5.99 27.04 -1.66
N LYS A 288 -5.52 26.34 -0.64
CA LYS A 288 -4.65 26.87 0.43
C LYS A 288 -3.19 26.93 0.00
N LYS A 289 -2.80 26.09 -0.93
CA LYS A 289 -1.44 25.91 -1.48
C LYS A 289 -1.49 25.92 -3.00
N THR A 290 -0.33 26.01 -3.63
CA THR A 290 -0.17 26.16 -5.08
C THR A 290 0.96 25.25 -5.60
N VAL A 291 1.19 25.24 -6.92
CA VAL A 291 2.34 24.56 -7.53
C VAL A 291 3.69 25.07 -7.00
N LYS A 292 3.77 26.33 -6.55
CA LYS A 292 4.99 26.84 -5.91
C LYS A 292 5.31 26.12 -4.60
N ASP A 293 4.28 25.77 -3.83
CA ASP A 293 4.45 24.98 -2.61
C ASP A 293 4.87 23.54 -2.94
N TRP A 294 4.40 23.00 -4.08
CA TRP A 294 4.88 21.72 -4.60
C TRP A 294 6.37 21.75 -4.95
N ASP A 295 6.82 22.81 -5.64
CA ASP A 295 8.23 22.98 -5.98
C ASP A 295 9.09 23.10 -4.70
N ALA A 296 8.60 23.83 -3.69
CA ALA A 296 9.27 23.93 -2.39
C ALA A 296 9.33 22.58 -1.64
N TYR A 297 8.24 21.80 -1.70
CA TYR A 297 8.21 20.43 -1.16
C TYR A 297 9.26 19.55 -1.83
N VAL A 298 9.32 19.53 -3.16
CA VAL A 298 10.31 18.72 -3.90
C VAL A 298 11.74 19.13 -3.55
N ALA A 299 12.01 20.45 -3.46
CA ALA A 299 13.33 20.96 -3.09
C ALA A 299 13.71 20.53 -1.67
N LYS A 300 12.82 20.68 -0.68
CA LYS A 300 13.02 20.24 0.71
C LYS A 300 13.27 18.72 0.77
N HIS A 301 12.41 17.94 0.13
CA HIS A 301 12.47 16.48 0.09
C HIS A 301 13.84 15.98 -0.41
N ASN A 302 14.35 16.57 -1.51
CA ASN A 302 15.64 16.21 -2.08
C ASN A 302 16.84 16.56 -1.18
N THR A 303 16.68 17.42 -0.17
CA THR A 303 17.73 17.74 0.81
C THR A 303 17.67 16.87 2.06
N GLU A 304 16.46 16.44 2.45
CA GLU A 304 16.23 15.68 3.68
C GLU A 304 16.40 14.18 3.49
N TYR A 305 16.17 13.67 2.26
CA TYR A 305 16.13 12.25 1.97
C TYR A 305 17.07 11.87 0.82
N LYS A 306 17.43 10.59 0.79
CA LYS A 306 18.24 10.02 -0.28
C LYS A 306 17.37 9.64 -1.47
N LYS A 307 17.92 9.66 -2.67
CA LYS A 307 17.20 9.26 -3.90
C LYS A 307 16.63 7.84 -3.84
N GLN A 308 17.27 6.94 -3.09
CA GLN A 308 16.87 5.55 -2.90
C GLN A 308 15.89 5.32 -1.74
N ASP A 309 15.54 6.35 -0.96
CA ASP A 309 14.48 6.25 0.06
C ASP A 309 13.14 6.22 -0.67
N ILE A 310 12.38 5.13 -0.52
CA ILE A 310 11.16 4.91 -1.28
C ILE A 310 9.96 5.48 -0.51
N TRP A 311 9.10 6.18 -1.21
CA TRP A 311 7.90 6.79 -0.63
C TRP A 311 6.64 6.13 -1.17
N MET A 312 5.75 5.77 -0.25
CA MET A 312 4.39 5.37 -0.58
C MET A 312 3.54 6.62 -0.79
N ASN A 313 3.07 6.80 -2.02
CA ASN A 313 2.24 7.93 -2.42
C ASN A 313 0.76 7.54 -2.40
N PHE A 314 -0.09 8.33 -1.76
CA PHE A 314 -1.51 7.98 -1.62
C PHE A 314 -2.41 9.23 -1.57
N THR A 315 -3.66 9.05 -1.99
CA THR A 315 -4.73 10.03 -1.81
C THR A 315 -5.64 9.66 -0.64
N SER A 316 -5.67 8.40 -0.25
CA SER A 316 -6.40 7.90 0.92
C SER A 316 -5.74 6.65 1.50
N ASN A 317 -6.07 6.31 2.73
CA ASN A 317 -5.81 5.06 3.44
C ASN A 317 -6.94 4.83 4.46
N HIS A 318 -6.85 3.79 5.29
CA HIS A 318 -7.88 3.47 6.28
C HIS A 318 -8.13 4.61 7.29
N ASP A 319 -7.07 5.31 7.73
CA ASP A 319 -7.17 6.43 8.67
C ASP A 319 -7.75 7.68 8.02
N GLU A 320 -7.20 8.07 6.88
CA GLU A 320 -7.67 9.25 6.15
C GLU A 320 -9.16 9.11 5.80
N ASN A 321 -9.57 7.92 5.30
CA ASN A 321 -10.96 7.67 4.97
C ASN A 321 -11.86 7.75 6.21
N ALA A 322 -11.48 7.11 7.31
CA ALA A 322 -12.31 7.04 8.51
C ALA A 322 -12.38 8.39 9.25
N TRP A 323 -11.24 9.10 9.39
CA TRP A 323 -11.13 10.24 10.30
C TRP A 323 -11.13 11.59 9.59
N GLN A 324 -10.51 11.71 8.41
CA GLN A 324 -10.36 12.98 7.69
C GLN A 324 -11.39 13.14 6.55
N GLY A 325 -11.98 12.03 6.10
CA GLY A 325 -12.94 12.01 5.00
C GLY A 325 -12.43 11.28 3.76
N THR A 326 -13.32 10.98 2.85
CA THR A 326 -12.95 10.38 1.57
C THR A 326 -12.07 11.33 0.75
N GLU A 327 -11.35 10.81 -0.24
CA GLU A 327 -10.61 11.65 -1.19
C GLU A 327 -11.52 12.66 -1.89
N TYR A 328 -12.78 12.30 -2.14
CA TYR A 328 -13.76 13.22 -2.74
C TYR A 328 -14.17 14.35 -1.77
N GLU A 329 -14.31 14.07 -0.46
CA GLU A 329 -14.57 15.11 0.54
C GLU A 329 -13.38 16.06 0.70
N ARG A 330 -12.15 15.53 0.58
CA ARG A 330 -10.92 16.28 0.78
C ARG A 330 -10.44 17.03 -0.47
N GLN A 331 -10.60 16.41 -1.65
CA GLN A 331 -10.02 16.87 -2.91
C GLN A 331 -11.09 17.23 -3.96
N GLY A 332 -12.34 16.83 -3.79
CA GLY A 332 -13.42 17.13 -4.74
C GLY A 332 -13.12 16.63 -6.15
N ASP A 333 -13.34 17.50 -7.13
CA ASP A 333 -13.08 17.22 -8.55
C ASP A 333 -11.60 16.94 -8.89
N ALA A 334 -10.67 17.28 -7.98
CA ALA A 334 -9.25 17.03 -8.16
C ALA A 334 -8.83 15.58 -7.85
N ALA A 335 -9.72 14.75 -7.29
CA ALA A 335 -9.38 13.40 -6.81
C ALA A 335 -8.71 12.52 -7.88
N GLU A 336 -9.21 12.51 -9.12
CA GLU A 336 -8.60 11.75 -10.22
C GLU A 336 -7.22 12.31 -10.61
N THR A 337 -7.08 13.63 -10.67
CA THR A 337 -5.81 14.30 -10.99
C THR A 337 -4.73 13.94 -9.97
N PHE A 338 -5.06 13.96 -8.68
CA PHE A 338 -4.11 13.58 -7.65
C PHE A 338 -3.88 12.06 -7.58
N ALA A 339 -4.88 11.24 -7.87
CA ALA A 339 -4.67 9.80 -8.05
C ALA A 339 -3.65 9.53 -9.17
N ALA A 340 -3.77 10.19 -10.33
CA ALA A 340 -2.78 10.09 -11.39
C ALA A 340 -1.39 10.59 -10.94
N LEU A 341 -1.32 11.69 -10.19
CA LEU A 341 -0.06 12.24 -9.68
C LEU A 341 0.68 11.23 -8.78
N THR A 342 -0.01 10.45 -7.94
CA THR A 342 0.64 9.44 -7.08
C THR A 342 1.39 8.37 -7.87
N TYR A 343 0.97 8.07 -9.10
CA TYR A 343 1.65 7.12 -10.00
C TYR A 343 2.81 7.74 -10.75
N LEU A 344 2.72 9.03 -11.09
CA LEU A 344 3.68 9.72 -11.95
C LEU A 344 4.85 10.35 -11.18
N MET A 345 4.64 10.77 -9.93
CA MET A 345 5.71 11.30 -9.06
C MET A 345 6.68 10.19 -8.60
N PRO A 346 7.89 10.53 -8.11
CA PRO A 346 8.80 9.54 -7.52
C PRO A 346 8.15 8.76 -6.38
N GLY A 347 8.41 7.45 -6.30
CA GLY A 347 7.84 6.56 -5.28
C GLY A 347 6.87 5.53 -5.84
N ILE A 348 6.10 4.94 -4.95
CA ILE A 348 5.20 3.80 -5.22
C ILE A 348 3.77 4.19 -4.81
N PRO A 349 2.78 4.06 -5.70
CA PRO A 349 1.40 4.40 -5.38
C PRO A 349 0.73 3.35 -4.50
N LEU A 350 -0.15 3.82 -3.62
CA LEU A 350 -1.10 3.03 -2.84
C LEU A 350 -2.52 3.27 -3.37
N VAL A 351 -3.27 2.19 -3.48
CA VAL A 351 -4.74 2.21 -3.63
C VAL A 351 -5.35 1.62 -2.36
N TYR A 352 -6.16 2.39 -1.67
CA TYR A 352 -6.95 1.89 -0.54
C TYR A 352 -8.24 1.26 -1.03
N THR A 353 -8.64 0.17 -0.43
CA THR A 353 -9.87 -0.60 -0.74
C THR A 353 -11.08 0.32 -0.93
N GLY A 354 -11.70 0.24 -2.10
CA GLY A 354 -12.88 1.03 -2.47
C GLY A 354 -12.60 2.20 -3.40
N GLN A 355 -11.38 2.74 -3.43
CA GLN A 355 -11.04 3.84 -4.34
C GLN A 355 -11.24 3.44 -5.81
N GLU A 356 -10.95 2.20 -6.16
CA GLU A 356 -11.15 1.64 -7.50
C GLU A 356 -12.63 1.50 -7.89
N TYR A 357 -13.52 1.57 -6.92
CA TYR A 357 -14.98 1.47 -7.12
C TYR A 357 -15.70 2.81 -6.96
N ASP A 358 -14.99 3.94 -6.95
CA ASP A 358 -15.56 5.27 -6.69
C ASP A 358 -16.30 5.36 -5.35
N PHE A 359 -15.86 4.59 -4.35
CA PHE A 359 -16.54 4.51 -3.07
C PHE A 359 -16.35 5.80 -2.28
N ASN A 360 -17.39 6.63 -2.27
CA ASN A 360 -17.37 7.96 -1.65
C ASN A 360 -18.17 7.99 -0.35
N ARG A 361 -17.72 7.20 0.63
CA ARG A 361 -18.27 7.19 1.98
C ARG A 361 -17.17 6.83 2.98
N ARG A 362 -17.18 7.49 4.15
CA ARG A 362 -16.30 7.11 5.26
C ARG A 362 -16.71 5.75 5.78
N LEU A 363 -15.76 4.85 5.89
CA LEU A 363 -15.98 3.55 6.53
C LEU A 363 -16.04 3.71 8.05
N LYS A 364 -16.92 2.97 8.67
CA LYS A 364 -17.02 2.92 10.13
C LYS A 364 -15.88 2.09 10.69
N PHE A 365 -15.04 2.73 11.50
CA PHE A 365 -13.79 2.12 11.96
C PHE A 365 -14.02 0.98 12.96
N PHE A 366 -14.99 1.11 13.87
CA PHE A 366 -15.25 0.15 14.94
C PHE A 366 -16.37 -0.85 14.65
N GLU A 367 -17.04 -0.74 13.51
CA GLU A 367 -18.17 -1.59 13.13
C GLU A 367 -17.83 -2.43 11.90
N LYS A 368 -18.65 -3.45 11.64
CA LYS A 368 -18.72 -4.05 10.30
C LYS A 368 -19.40 -3.05 9.36
N ASP A 369 -18.74 -2.75 8.28
CA ASP A 369 -19.26 -1.91 7.20
C ASP A 369 -19.08 -2.64 5.87
N GLU A 370 -19.57 -2.07 4.76
CA GLU A 370 -19.49 -2.71 3.46
C GLU A 370 -19.13 -1.71 2.36
N ILE A 371 -18.17 -2.08 1.52
CA ILE A 371 -17.80 -1.35 0.33
C ILE A 371 -18.63 -1.83 -0.84
N THR A 372 -19.34 -0.89 -1.47
CA THR A 372 -20.08 -1.19 -2.72
C THR A 372 -19.07 -1.36 -3.85
N ARG A 373 -18.89 -2.61 -4.32
CA ARG A 373 -17.90 -2.98 -5.34
C ARG A 373 -18.50 -2.89 -6.75
N GLN A 374 -18.95 -1.71 -7.12
CA GLN A 374 -19.43 -1.43 -8.47
C GLN A 374 -18.37 -0.64 -9.23
N LYS A 375 -17.83 -1.22 -10.31
CA LYS A 375 -16.88 -0.54 -11.17
C LYS A 375 -17.49 0.73 -11.76
N GLY A 376 -16.91 1.85 -11.43
CA GLY A 376 -17.29 3.17 -11.91
C GLY A 376 -16.19 3.81 -12.76
N LYS A 377 -16.03 5.11 -12.60
CA LYS A 377 -15.07 5.93 -13.36
C LYS A 377 -13.62 5.60 -13.01
N MET A 378 -13.31 5.34 -11.73
CA MET A 378 -11.94 5.20 -11.25
C MET A 378 -11.32 3.83 -11.57
N PHE A 379 -12.11 2.76 -11.73
CA PHE A 379 -11.55 1.45 -12.05
C PHE A 379 -10.69 1.47 -13.32
N PRO A 380 -11.16 1.92 -14.50
CA PRO A 380 -10.34 2.01 -15.69
C PRO A 380 -9.19 3.03 -15.59
N VAL A 381 -9.30 4.04 -14.73
CA VAL A 381 -8.21 4.99 -14.46
C VAL A 381 -7.06 4.27 -13.75
N TYR A 382 -7.34 3.57 -12.65
CA TYR A 382 -6.32 2.80 -11.91
C TYR A 382 -5.76 1.64 -12.76
N GLU A 383 -6.59 0.97 -13.56
CA GLU A 383 -6.13 -0.08 -14.49
C GLU A 383 -5.07 0.45 -15.47
N LYS A 384 -5.33 1.58 -16.13
CA LYS A 384 -4.37 2.23 -17.03
C LYS A 384 -3.12 2.69 -16.31
N LEU A 385 -3.27 3.39 -15.18
CA LEU A 385 -2.13 3.88 -14.41
C LEU A 385 -1.26 2.74 -13.87
N GLY A 386 -1.88 1.67 -13.39
CA GLY A 386 -1.19 0.48 -12.90
C GLY A 386 -0.43 -0.25 -14.01
N ALA A 387 -1.06 -0.43 -15.18
CA ALA A 387 -0.40 -1.02 -16.34
C ALA A 387 0.81 -0.18 -16.79
N LEU A 388 0.66 1.15 -16.82
CA LEU A 388 1.76 2.05 -17.15
C LEU A 388 2.88 1.97 -16.11
N LYS A 389 2.54 1.99 -14.80
CA LYS A 389 3.53 1.87 -13.71
C LYS A 389 4.33 0.58 -13.80
N ASN A 390 3.68 -0.54 -14.12
CA ASN A 390 4.33 -1.84 -14.18
C ASN A 390 5.26 -2.01 -15.39
N THR A 391 5.04 -1.27 -16.49
CA THR A 391 5.69 -1.52 -17.76
C THR A 391 6.60 -0.41 -18.25
N ASN A 392 6.48 0.81 -17.74
CA ASN A 392 7.25 1.97 -18.20
C ASN A 392 8.38 2.31 -17.22
N ALA A 393 9.63 2.11 -17.62
CA ALA A 393 10.80 2.38 -16.79
C ALA A 393 10.88 3.85 -16.32
N ALA A 394 10.31 4.81 -17.07
CA ALA A 394 10.23 6.19 -16.64
C ALA A 394 9.42 6.39 -15.35
N LEU A 395 8.61 5.41 -14.91
CA LEU A 395 7.87 5.46 -13.67
C LEU A 395 8.51 4.65 -12.53
N ASN A 396 9.70 4.10 -12.74
CA ASN A 396 10.41 3.43 -11.66
C ASN A 396 10.56 4.35 -10.45
N GLY A 397 10.21 3.84 -9.28
CA GLY A 397 10.15 4.62 -8.05
C GLY A 397 10.75 3.91 -6.82
N GLY A 398 11.47 2.80 -7.03
CA GLY A 398 12.13 2.01 -5.99
C GLY A 398 13.53 2.52 -5.62
N LYS A 399 14.47 1.60 -5.37
CA LYS A 399 15.87 1.92 -4.98
C LYS A 399 16.69 2.53 -6.11
N ASN A 400 16.30 2.27 -7.37
CA ASN A 400 16.91 2.85 -8.56
C ASN A 400 15.85 3.61 -9.38
N PRO A 401 15.31 4.72 -8.86
CA PRO A 401 14.18 5.41 -9.47
C PRO A 401 14.57 6.13 -10.76
N ALA A 402 13.57 6.37 -11.62
CA ALA A 402 13.69 7.25 -12.77
C ALA A 402 14.00 8.69 -12.34
N ASP A 403 14.65 9.44 -13.22
CA ASP A 403 14.92 10.85 -12.98
C ASP A 403 13.62 11.66 -12.95
N TYR A 404 13.62 12.73 -12.17
CA TYR A 404 12.54 13.72 -12.11
C TYR A 404 13.09 15.07 -12.55
N LYS A 405 12.41 15.69 -13.51
CA LYS A 405 12.75 17.03 -14.00
C LYS A 405 11.52 17.90 -14.05
N ARG A 406 11.49 18.95 -13.23
CA ARG A 406 10.45 20.00 -13.31
C ARG A 406 10.51 20.68 -14.67
N LEU A 407 9.36 20.87 -15.32
CA LEU A 407 9.21 21.61 -16.56
C LEU A 407 8.52 22.93 -16.27
N THR A 408 9.11 24.05 -16.71
CA THR A 408 8.52 25.39 -16.58
C THR A 408 7.29 25.54 -17.48
N THR A 409 6.28 26.23 -16.97
CA THR A 409 5.10 26.61 -17.73
C THR A 409 4.90 28.12 -17.65
N SER A 410 4.17 28.72 -18.59
CA SER A 410 3.81 30.15 -18.48
C SER A 410 2.76 30.42 -17.40
N ALA A 411 2.21 29.39 -16.76
CA ALA A 411 1.27 29.45 -15.63
C ALA A 411 1.80 28.67 -14.42
N ASP A 412 3.06 28.81 -14.09
CA ASP A 412 3.84 28.00 -13.13
C ASP A 412 3.25 27.93 -11.71
N ALA A 413 2.45 28.89 -11.30
CA ALA A 413 1.75 28.85 -10.01
C ALA A 413 0.50 27.96 -10.01
N SER A 414 0.01 27.59 -11.20
CA SER A 414 -1.27 26.89 -11.40
C SER A 414 -1.12 25.55 -12.10
N VAL A 415 -0.12 25.42 -12.98
CA VAL A 415 0.08 24.23 -13.82
C VAL A 415 1.37 23.56 -13.42
N LEU A 416 1.25 22.35 -12.88
CA LEU A 416 2.38 21.46 -12.60
C LEU A 416 2.73 20.70 -13.85
N ALA A 417 4.01 20.77 -14.28
CA ALA A 417 4.54 19.94 -15.35
C ALA A 417 5.90 19.37 -14.95
N PHE A 418 6.11 18.10 -15.16
CA PHE A 418 7.41 17.45 -14.96
C PHE A 418 7.61 16.26 -15.90
N GLU A 419 8.85 15.93 -16.13
CA GLU A 419 9.31 14.77 -16.89
C GLU A 419 9.90 13.73 -15.98
N ARG A 420 9.59 12.48 -16.24
CA ARG A 420 10.28 11.29 -15.72
C ARG A 420 10.98 10.61 -16.87
N ALA A 421 12.23 10.18 -16.68
CA ALA A 421 13.00 9.49 -17.72
C ALA A 421 13.92 8.42 -17.12
N LYS A 422 13.97 7.26 -17.80
CA LYS A 422 14.90 6.16 -17.49
C LYS A 422 14.99 5.20 -18.66
N ASP A 423 16.21 4.73 -18.94
CA ASP A 423 16.49 3.66 -19.93
C ASP A 423 15.83 3.89 -21.30
N GLY A 424 15.84 5.14 -21.77
CA GLY A 424 15.21 5.53 -23.05
C GLY A 424 13.68 5.75 -22.98
N SER A 425 13.03 5.36 -21.91
CA SER A 425 11.60 5.63 -21.67
C SER A 425 11.41 7.04 -21.10
N LYS A 426 10.31 7.68 -21.51
CA LYS A 426 9.94 9.03 -21.07
C LYS A 426 8.46 9.12 -20.76
N ALA A 427 8.12 9.75 -19.65
CA ALA A 427 6.77 10.14 -19.28
C ALA A 427 6.74 11.61 -18.85
N VAL A 428 5.74 12.36 -19.33
CA VAL A 428 5.52 13.76 -18.92
C VAL A 428 4.15 13.88 -18.30
N TYR A 429 4.10 14.39 -17.07
CA TYR A 429 2.87 14.77 -16.41
C TYR A 429 2.65 16.28 -16.56
N VAL A 430 1.45 16.68 -16.98
CA VAL A 430 1.03 18.08 -17.02
C VAL A 430 -0.36 18.16 -16.41
N ALA A 431 -0.57 19.03 -15.42
CA ALA A 431 -1.86 19.17 -14.76
C ALA A 431 -2.17 20.61 -14.35
N ASN A 432 -3.38 21.03 -14.61
CA ASN A 432 -3.94 22.24 -14.00
C ASN A 432 -4.37 21.92 -12.57
N LEU A 433 -3.61 22.35 -11.59
CA LEU A 433 -3.89 22.12 -10.17
C LEU A 433 -4.73 23.25 -9.55
N THR A 434 -5.71 23.76 -10.32
CA THR A 434 -6.66 24.79 -9.85
C THR A 434 -8.09 24.49 -10.28
N ASN A 435 -9.05 25.12 -9.60
CA ASN A 435 -10.47 25.07 -9.94
C ASN A 435 -10.89 26.10 -11.03
N LYS A 436 -9.92 26.62 -11.81
CA LYS A 436 -10.15 27.57 -12.90
C LYS A 436 -9.49 27.10 -14.18
N PRO A 437 -10.06 27.36 -15.36
CA PRO A 437 -9.39 27.08 -16.62
C PRO A 437 -8.03 27.80 -16.70
N GLN A 438 -7.04 27.15 -17.28
CA GLN A 438 -5.71 27.73 -17.48
C GLN A 438 -5.32 27.65 -18.96
N THR A 439 -4.66 28.72 -19.43
CA THR A 439 -3.97 28.72 -20.74
C THR A 439 -2.49 28.90 -20.47
N PHE A 440 -1.68 27.99 -21.01
CA PHE A 440 -0.24 27.94 -20.71
C PHE A 440 0.58 27.43 -21.89
N THR A 441 1.88 27.65 -21.81
CA THR A 441 2.91 26.97 -22.61
C THR A 441 3.71 26.07 -21.67
N VAL A 442 4.33 25.01 -22.20
CA VAL A 442 5.23 24.12 -21.44
C VAL A 442 6.60 24.07 -22.14
N GLU A 443 7.68 24.12 -21.36
CA GLU A 443 9.05 24.09 -21.87
C GLU A 443 9.55 22.65 -22.08
N THR A 444 8.93 21.95 -23.02
CA THR A 444 9.41 20.69 -23.58
C THR A 444 8.87 20.55 -25.00
N GLU A 445 9.55 19.75 -25.83
CA GLU A 445 9.18 19.55 -27.23
C GLU A 445 9.17 18.08 -27.59
N GLY A 446 8.35 17.74 -28.57
CA GLY A 446 8.29 16.39 -29.14
C GLY A 446 6.88 15.88 -29.34
N ASP A 447 6.81 14.71 -29.97
CA ASP A 447 5.57 13.98 -30.21
C ASP A 447 5.38 12.92 -29.15
N PHE A 448 4.20 12.90 -28.55
CA PHE A 448 3.80 12.01 -27.46
C PHE A 448 2.44 11.38 -27.75
N SER A 449 2.10 10.38 -26.97
CA SER A 449 0.73 9.87 -26.85
C SER A 449 0.23 10.18 -25.44
N ASN A 450 -0.96 10.78 -25.32
CA ASN A 450 -1.64 10.86 -24.02
C ASN A 450 -2.12 9.45 -23.65
N TYR A 451 -1.47 8.82 -22.69
CA TYR A 451 -1.73 7.43 -22.33
C TYR A 451 -3.16 7.20 -21.84
N MET A 452 -3.76 8.21 -21.19
CA MET A 452 -5.11 8.07 -20.64
C MET A 452 -6.19 8.10 -21.74
N THR A 453 -5.99 8.84 -22.84
CA THR A 453 -6.99 9.00 -23.91
C THR A 453 -6.60 8.32 -25.21
N GLY A 454 -5.32 8.04 -25.43
CA GLY A 454 -4.76 7.52 -26.70
C GLY A 454 -4.51 8.59 -27.75
N GLU A 455 -4.82 9.86 -27.46
CA GLU A 455 -4.62 10.96 -28.40
C GLU A 455 -3.13 11.27 -28.62
N LYS A 456 -2.79 11.67 -29.86
CA LYS A 456 -1.46 12.19 -30.18
C LYS A 456 -1.35 13.65 -29.76
N VAL A 457 -0.27 13.99 -29.08
CA VAL A 457 0.01 15.34 -28.59
C VAL A 457 1.40 15.74 -29.05
N SER A 458 1.49 16.75 -29.90
CA SER A 458 2.76 17.39 -30.26
C SER A 458 2.97 18.61 -29.35
N LEU A 459 4.11 18.65 -28.69
CA LEU A 459 4.53 19.80 -27.91
C LEU A 459 5.58 20.58 -28.68
N ALA A 460 5.32 21.86 -28.95
CA ALA A 460 6.25 22.76 -29.64
C ALA A 460 6.51 24.02 -28.78
N LYS A 461 7.69 24.58 -28.93
CA LYS A 461 8.11 25.80 -28.21
C LYS A 461 7.12 26.93 -28.42
N GLY A 462 6.61 27.50 -27.32
CA GLY A 462 5.66 28.62 -27.35
C GLY A 462 4.23 28.23 -27.72
N GLN A 463 3.96 26.96 -28.00
CA GLN A 463 2.59 26.48 -28.25
C GLN A 463 1.74 26.61 -27.00
N LYS A 464 0.54 27.21 -27.17
CA LYS A 464 -0.41 27.40 -26.07
C LYS A 464 -1.38 26.22 -25.99
N PHE A 465 -1.64 25.78 -24.79
CA PHE A 465 -2.62 24.75 -24.44
C PHE A 465 -3.64 25.31 -23.47
N GLY A 466 -4.89 24.83 -23.53
CA GLY A 466 -5.96 25.20 -22.62
C GLY A 466 -6.42 23.99 -21.83
N PHE A 467 -6.34 24.05 -20.50
CA PHE A 467 -6.86 23.03 -19.60
C PHE A 467 -8.07 23.53 -18.83
N LYS A 468 -9.08 22.68 -18.70
CA LYS A 468 -10.18 22.85 -17.76
C LYS A 468 -9.67 22.75 -16.31
N PRO A 469 -10.48 23.10 -15.30
CA PRO A 469 -10.14 22.81 -13.92
C PRO A 469 -9.78 21.33 -13.73
N TRP A 470 -8.66 21.07 -13.04
CA TRP A 470 -8.17 19.73 -12.68
C TRP A 470 -7.91 18.79 -13.86
N GLU A 471 -7.84 19.30 -15.09
CA GLU A 471 -7.47 18.52 -16.27
C GLU A 471 -5.98 18.20 -16.23
N TYR A 472 -5.65 16.96 -16.66
CA TYR A 472 -4.27 16.50 -16.68
C TYR A 472 -3.97 15.64 -17.94
N TRP A 473 -2.71 15.59 -18.28
CA TRP A 473 -2.15 14.69 -19.27
C TRP A 473 -1.10 13.78 -18.67
N VAL A 474 -1.09 12.54 -19.12
CA VAL A 474 -0.02 11.55 -18.94
C VAL A 474 0.55 11.26 -20.33
N LEU A 475 1.61 11.95 -20.70
CA LEU A 475 2.21 11.85 -22.03
C LEU A 475 3.36 10.85 -21.99
N VAL A 476 3.37 9.89 -22.90
CA VAL A 476 4.41 8.86 -23.01
C VAL A 476 5.03 8.85 -24.42
N LYS A 477 6.34 8.44 -24.45
CA LYS A 477 7.10 8.32 -25.68
C LYS A 477 7.91 7.02 -25.67
#